data_c03ad2690e77de5ad8a0c894959a77e0
#
_entry.id   c03ad2690e77de5ad8a0c894959a77e0
#
_cell.length_a   1.000
_cell.length_b   1.000
_cell.length_c   1.000
_cell.angle_alpha   90.00
_cell.angle_beta   90.00
_cell.angle_gamma   90.00
#
_symmetry.space_group_name_H-M   'P 1'
#
loop_
_entity.id
_entity.type
_entity.pdbx_description
1 polymer ?
#
loop_
_entity_poly.entity_id
_entity_poly.type
_entity_poly.pdbx_seq_one_letter_code
_entity_poly.pdbx_strand_id
1 'polypeptide(L)'
;MQKWLLTIIIAILPVITACSKSDTDISAPEEETGKKTEFKFLQLNLWVECTKVEHAPEYLIEQIATIQPDVATFCELYKGPQDDPVMPKLMQGLKDKGLTYYDARIDGRAVISKFPIKATERINKWMFKAILDVSGKRVAVYPAHSEYRYYTCYYPRGYNDGSVNWDKLPAPITDVDKILSVCEESDRIESAQAFINDAAKELEQGAFVFFAGDLNEPSYLDWQNDTKDLFDHRGCIVNWGTSKLLIQRGYKDAYRVMHPDPVKYPGFTFPADNKAIAPA
;
A
#
# COMPACT_ATOMS: atom_id res chain seq x y z
N MET A 1 -29.15 0.55 4.98
CA MET A 1 -27.86 0.28 5.65
C MET A 1 -26.90 -0.26 4.62
N GLN A 2 -26.08 0.60 4.07
CA GLN A 2 -25.12 0.26 3.03
C GLN A 2 -23.88 -0.33 3.72
N LYS A 3 -23.63 -1.61 3.51
CA LYS A 3 -22.43 -2.28 4.05
C LYS A 3 -21.23 -1.83 3.20
N TRP A 4 -20.37 -1.02 3.77
CA TRP A 4 -19.09 -0.66 3.21
C TRP A 4 -18.16 -1.87 3.33
N LEU A 5 -17.80 -2.47 2.21
CA LEU A 5 -16.71 -3.45 2.15
C LEU A 5 -15.41 -2.66 2.00
N LEU A 6 -14.77 -2.34 3.14
CA LEU A 6 -13.37 -1.95 3.14
C LEU A 6 -12.55 -3.18 2.70
N THR A 7 -11.83 -3.08 1.61
CA THR A 7 -10.88 -4.15 1.24
C THR A 7 -9.69 -4.08 2.19
N ILE A 8 -9.68 -4.98 3.16
CA ILE A 8 -8.62 -5.09 4.16
C ILE A 8 -7.57 -6.03 3.58
N ILE A 9 -6.39 -5.52 3.27
CA ILE A 9 -5.23 -6.35 2.95
C ILE A 9 -4.58 -6.75 4.28
N ILE A 10 -4.92 -7.93 4.79
CA ILE A 10 -4.22 -8.55 5.91
C ILE A 10 -3.06 -9.35 5.32
N ALA A 11 -1.86 -8.80 5.34
CA ALA A 11 -0.65 -9.53 4.98
C ALA A 11 -0.20 -10.40 6.16
N ILE A 12 -0.43 -11.71 6.09
CA ILE A 12 0.17 -12.68 7.00
C ILE A 12 1.40 -13.22 6.28
N LEU A 13 2.58 -12.68 6.58
CA LEU A 13 3.84 -13.15 6.02
C LEU A 13 4.45 -14.20 6.95
N PRO A 14 4.71 -15.43 6.48
CA PRO A 14 5.61 -16.33 7.18
C PRO A 14 7.04 -15.80 7.02
N VAL A 15 7.72 -15.58 8.13
CA VAL A 15 9.14 -15.22 8.14
C VAL A 15 9.95 -16.45 7.74
N ILE A 16 10.45 -16.48 6.52
CA ILE A 16 11.43 -17.48 6.06
C ILE A 16 12.79 -16.84 6.21
N THR A 17 13.56 -17.30 7.16
CA THR A 17 14.98 -16.93 7.32
C THR A 17 15.77 -17.71 6.27
N ALA A 18 16.22 -17.05 5.22
CA ALA A 18 17.20 -17.62 4.30
C ALA A 18 18.60 -17.45 4.90
N CYS A 19 19.15 -18.53 5.41
CA CYS A 19 20.56 -18.62 5.77
C CYS A 19 21.30 -19.31 4.64
N SER A 20 22.19 -18.61 3.93
CA SER A 20 23.11 -19.22 2.98
C SER A 20 24.24 -19.88 3.76
N LYS A 21 24.35 -21.20 3.72
CA LYS A 21 25.58 -21.93 4.07
C LYS A 21 25.94 -22.87 2.92
N SER A 22 27.23 -22.86 2.64
CA SER A 22 27.91 -23.76 1.72
C SER A 22 27.85 -25.23 2.19
N ASP A 23 27.83 -26.12 1.23
CA ASP A 23 27.77 -27.58 1.36
C ASP A 23 28.69 -28.19 2.39
N THR A 24 28.13 -29.00 3.28
CA THR A 24 28.51 -30.40 3.60
C THR A 24 27.62 -30.94 4.72
N ASP A 25 27.19 -32.21 4.53
CA ASP A 25 26.47 -33.09 5.45
C ASP A 25 24.95 -32.84 5.71
N ILE A 26 24.19 -33.77 5.10
CA ILE A 26 22.74 -33.89 5.21
C ILE A 26 22.41 -34.67 6.49
N SER A 27 22.09 -33.96 7.54
CA SER A 27 21.13 -34.42 8.56
C SER A 27 19.87 -33.55 8.40
N ALA A 28 18.69 -34.18 8.37
CA ALA A 28 17.42 -33.49 8.25
C ALA A 28 17.32 -32.39 9.32
N PRO A 29 16.93 -31.15 8.97
CA PRO A 29 16.75 -30.11 9.99
C PRO A 29 15.58 -30.51 10.88
N GLU A 30 15.80 -30.54 12.19
CA GLU A 30 14.73 -30.53 13.18
C GLU A 30 13.84 -29.31 12.88
N GLU A 31 12.54 -29.56 12.71
CA GLU A 31 11.56 -28.48 12.67
C GLU A 31 11.64 -27.71 13.99
N GLU A 32 12.27 -26.54 13.96
CA GLU A 32 12.07 -25.56 15.03
C GLU A 32 10.58 -25.25 15.07
N THR A 33 9.88 -25.79 16.07
CA THR A 33 8.51 -25.40 16.41
C THR A 33 8.50 -23.98 17.01
N GLY A 34 9.03 -23.04 16.24
CA GLY A 34 8.99 -21.62 16.53
C GLY A 34 7.53 -21.16 16.49
N LYS A 35 7.05 -20.67 17.63
CA LYS A 35 5.70 -20.11 17.76
C LYS A 35 5.50 -19.08 16.65
N LYS A 36 4.62 -19.39 15.68
CA LYS A 36 4.32 -18.51 14.54
C LYS A 36 3.81 -17.20 15.10
N THR A 37 4.57 -16.13 14.93
CA THR A 37 4.15 -14.78 15.37
C THR A 37 3.28 -14.18 14.27
N GLU A 38 2.01 -13.97 14.57
CA GLU A 38 1.11 -13.26 13.69
C GLU A 38 1.39 -11.75 13.83
N PHE A 39 1.49 -11.06 12.70
CA PHE A 39 1.68 -9.61 12.64
C PHE A 39 0.64 -9.01 11.68
N LYS A 40 -0.27 -8.19 12.22
CA LYS A 40 -1.35 -7.57 11.48
C LYS A 40 -0.94 -6.20 10.96
N PHE A 41 -0.81 -6.07 9.66
CA PHE A 41 -0.51 -4.81 9.00
C PHE A 41 -1.72 -4.33 8.19
N LEU A 42 -2.09 -3.05 8.33
CA LEU A 42 -3.20 -2.42 7.63
C LEU A 42 -2.70 -1.20 6.85
N GLN A 43 -3.24 -0.97 5.66
CA GLN A 43 -3.04 0.27 4.90
C GLN A 43 -4.38 0.82 4.43
N LEU A 44 -4.60 2.14 4.59
CA LEU A 44 -5.80 2.84 4.13
C LEU A 44 -5.46 4.20 3.55
N ASN A 45 -6.07 4.53 2.40
CA ASN A 45 -6.23 5.90 1.95
C ASN A 45 -7.49 6.47 2.64
N LEU A 46 -7.39 7.63 3.28
CA LEU A 46 -8.46 8.24 4.07
C LEU A 46 -9.37 9.18 3.25
N TRP A 47 -9.17 9.21 1.95
CA TRP A 47 -9.94 9.99 0.99
C TRP A 47 -10.24 11.42 1.46
N VAL A 48 -9.20 12.26 1.35
CA VAL A 48 -9.23 13.66 1.78
C VAL A 48 -9.65 13.78 3.25
N GLU A 49 -8.86 13.16 4.13
CA GLU A 49 -9.04 13.25 5.60
C GLU A 49 -10.44 12.79 6.06
N CYS A 50 -10.95 11.71 5.48
CA CYS A 50 -12.29 11.20 5.76
C CYS A 50 -13.44 12.18 5.44
N THR A 51 -13.20 13.27 4.69
CA THR A 51 -14.23 14.29 4.43
C THR A 51 -15.23 13.90 3.34
N LYS A 52 -14.94 12.85 2.59
CA LYS A 52 -15.77 12.40 1.47
C LYS A 52 -16.86 11.40 1.86
N VAL A 53 -16.87 10.94 3.09
CA VAL A 53 -17.83 9.97 3.61
C VAL A 53 -18.36 10.48 4.93
N GLU A 54 -19.69 10.54 5.05
CA GLU A 54 -20.34 10.94 6.29
C GLU A 54 -19.97 9.96 7.43
N HIS A 55 -19.68 10.46 8.61
CA HIS A 55 -19.25 9.68 9.78
C HIS A 55 -17.98 8.82 9.57
N ALA A 56 -17.17 9.10 8.55
CA ALA A 56 -15.97 8.31 8.27
C ALA A 56 -14.97 8.24 9.43
N PRO A 57 -14.71 9.33 10.19
CA PRO A 57 -13.81 9.24 11.35
C PRO A 57 -14.31 8.25 12.42
N GLU A 58 -15.61 8.21 12.68
CA GLU A 58 -16.23 7.27 13.62
C GLU A 58 -16.12 5.83 13.12
N TYR A 59 -16.40 5.60 11.83
CA TYR A 59 -16.21 4.29 11.21
C TYR A 59 -14.76 3.83 11.21
N LEU A 60 -13.82 4.75 10.98
CA LEU A 60 -12.39 4.43 11.05
C LEU A 60 -12.00 3.94 12.45
N ILE A 61 -12.46 4.63 13.51
CA ILE A 61 -12.23 4.21 14.91
C ILE A 61 -12.77 2.80 15.14
N GLU A 62 -14.00 2.52 14.73
CA GLU A 62 -14.63 1.20 14.89
C GLU A 62 -13.88 0.11 14.11
N GLN A 63 -13.46 0.40 12.89
CA GLN A 63 -12.72 -0.56 12.06
C GLN A 63 -11.35 -0.88 12.68
N ILE A 64 -10.58 0.13 13.08
CA ILE A 64 -9.29 -0.08 13.72
C ILE A 64 -9.46 -0.83 15.05
N ALA A 65 -10.47 -0.49 15.84
CA ALA A 65 -10.76 -1.16 17.09
C ALA A 65 -11.20 -2.63 16.91
N THR A 66 -11.86 -2.95 15.81
CA THR A 66 -12.29 -4.31 15.46
C THR A 66 -11.12 -5.15 14.95
N ILE A 67 -10.35 -4.60 13.99
CA ILE A 67 -9.22 -5.31 13.35
C ILE A 67 -8.04 -5.43 14.31
N GLN A 68 -7.81 -4.40 15.11
CA GLN A 68 -6.66 -4.26 16.01
C GLN A 68 -5.33 -4.54 15.31
N PRO A 69 -5.01 -3.82 14.22
CA PRO A 69 -3.74 -4.03 13.55
C PRO A 69 -2.58 -3.75 14.50
N ASP A 70 -1.46 -4.44 14.30
CA ASP A 70 -0.23 -4.15 15.04
C ASP A 70 0.43 -2.88 14.54
N VAL A 71 0.31 -2.65 13.22
CA VAL A 71 0.69 -1.41 12.54
C VAL A 71 -0.36 -1.05 11.50
N ALA A 72 -0.73 0.23 11.42
CA ALA A 72 -1.50 0.74 10.30
C ALA A 72 -0.84 1.98 9.70
N THR A 73 -0.92 2.09 8.37
CA THR A 73 -0.47 3.26 7.61
C THR A 73 -1.64 3.95 6.95
N PHE A 74 -1.57 5.27 6.89
CA PHE A 74 -2.61 6.12 6.29
C PHE A 74 -2.00 7.11 5.32
N CYS A 75 -2.75 7.48 4.30
CA CYS A 75 -2.44 8.59 3.41
C CYS A 75 -3.68 9.49 3.22
N GLU A 76 -3.48 10.60 2.53
CA GLU A 76 -4.46 11.69 2.37
C GLU A 76 -4.81 12.42 3.66
N LEU A 77 -3.80 12.75 4.46
CA LEU A 77 -3.87 13.66 5.60
C LEU A 77 -3.22 15.00 5.20
N TYR A 78 -3.97 15.91 4.58
CA TYR A 78 -3.41 17.10 3.93
C TYR A 78 -3.26 18.31 4.82
N LYS A 79 -4.08 18.41 5.84
CA LYS A 79 -4.03 19.54 6.77
C LYS A 79 -2.96 19.32 7.83
N GLY A 80 -2.40 20.41 8.30
CA GLY A 80 -1.46 20.36 9.41
C GLY A 80 -2.11 19.82 10.69
N PRO A 81 -1.30 19.45 11.69
CA PRO A 81 -1.82 18.89 12.95
C PRO A 81 -2.83 19.78 13.67
N GLN A 82 -2.88 21.09 13.37
CA GLN A 82 -3.81 22.03 13.95
C GLN A 82 -5.20 22.01 13.29
N ASP A 83 -5.24 21.63 12.00
CA ASP A 83 -6.45 21.64 11.20
C ASP A 83 -6.93 20.23 10.81
N ASP A 84 -6.15 19.21 11.18
CA ASP A 84 -6.49 17.80 10.95
C ASP A 84 -7.22 17.23 12.17
N PRO A 85 -8.54 17.06 12.11
CA PRO A 85 -9.30 16.48 13.20
C PRO A 85 -9.23 14.95 13.23
N VAL A 86 -8.75 14.31 12.14
CA VAL A 86 -8.87 12.86 11.95
C VAL A 86 -7.93 12.10 12.87
N MET A 87 -6.63 12.39 12.84
CA MET A 87 -5.68 11.64 13.65
C MET A 87 -5.84 11.85 15.15
N PRO A 88 -5.99 13.08 15.68
CA PRO A 88 -6.30 13.28 17.09
C PRO A 88 -7.60 12.58 17.50
N LYS A 89 -8.64 12.64 16.68
CA LYS A 89 -9.92 11.98 16.93
C LYS A 89 -9.77 10.46 16.93
N LEU A 90 -9.04 9.89 15.95
CA LEU A 90 -8.73 8.47 15.89
C LEU A 90 -7.99 8.01 17.15
N MET A 91 -6.90 8.68 17.50
CA MET A 91 -6.08 8.29 18.66
C MET A 91 -6.86 8.38 19.96
N GLN A 92 -7.68 9.42 20.14
CA GLN A 92 -8.53 9.54 21.32
C GLN A 92 -9.61 8.46 21.33
N GLY A 93 -10.32 8.23 20.21
CA GLY A 93 -11.35 7.21 20.11
C GLY A 93 -10.82 5.78 20.37
N LEU A 94 -9.62 5.48 19.92
CA LEU A 94 -8.97 4.20 20.23
C LEU A 94 -8.63 4.08 21.71
N LYS A 95 -8.11 5.17 22.31
CA LYS A 95 -7.83 5.21 23.75
C LYS A 95 -9.11 5.02 24.59
N ASP A 96 -10.22 5.62 24.20
CA ASP A 96 -11.51 5.49 24.89
C ASP A 96 -12.04 4.04 24.82
N LYS A 97 -11.61 3.27 23.80
CA LYS A 97 -11.86 1.83 23.66
C LYS A 97 -10.82 0.95 24.36
N GLY A 98 -9.90 1.53 25.15
CA GLY A 98 -8.85 0.80 25.87
C GLY A 98 -7.68 0.35 24.99
N LEU A 99 -7.55 0.89 23.77
CA LEU A 99 -6.47 0.57 22.85
C LEU A 99 -5.41 1.67 22.86
N THR A 100 -4.15 1.28 22.99
CA THR A 100 -3.02 2.21 22.99
C THR A 100 -2.19 2.01 21.74
N TYR A 101 -1.99 3.11 21.00
CA TYR A 101 -1.11 3.17 19.84
C TYR A 101 -0.14 4.35 19.97
N TYR A 102 1.05 4.19 19.40
CA TYR A 102 1.96 5.29 19.06
C TYR A 102 1.61 5.79 17.68
N ASP A 103 1.81 7.08 17.39
CA ASP A 103 1.61 7.64 16.06
C ASP A 103 2.77 8.51 15.60
N ALA A 104 2.94 8.59 14.28
CA ALA A 104 3.83 9.55 13.62
C ALA A 104 3.22 10.00 12.30
N ARG A 105 3.47 11.27 11.94
CA ARG A 105 2.88 11.91 10.75
C ARG A 105 3.91 12.77 10.05
N ILE A 106 4.00 12.62 8.73
CA ILE A 106 4.84 13.47 7.85
C ILE A 106 4.12 13.64 6.52
N ASP A 107 3.93 14.89 6.10
CA ASP A 107 3.47 15.28 4.76
C ASP A 107 2.21 14.56 4.27
N GLY A 108 1.17 14.54 5.08
CA GLY A 108 -0.10 13.94 4.69
C GLY A 108 -0.14 12.42 4.77
N ARG A 109 0.84 11.80 5.41
CA ARG A 109 0.89 10.37 5.70
C ARG A 109 1.08 10.13 7.19
N ALA A 110 0.57 9.00 7.67
CA ALA A 110 0.72 8.61 9.06
C ALA A 110 1.00 7.12 9.22
N VAL A 111 1.55 6.77 10.36
CA VAL A 111 1.63 5.42 10.88
C VAL A 111 1.11 5.41 12.31
N ILE A 112 0.31 4.41 12.66
CA ILE A 112 0.02 4.06 14.05
C ILE A 112 0.58 2.67 14.33
N SER A 113 1.03 2.44 15.55
CA SER A 113 1.67 1.19 15.94
C SER A 113 1.40 0.86 17.40
N LYS A 114 1.14 -0.41 17.71
CA LYS A 114 1.16 -0.92 19.10
C LYS A 114 2.55 -0.90 19.71
N PHE A 115 3.59 -0.80 18.86
CA PHE A 115 4.99 -0.82 19.28
C PHE A 115 5.59 0.59 19.23
N PRO A 116 6.60 0.88 20.07
CA PRO A 116 7.24 2.19 20.06
C PRO A 116 7.84 2.58 18.71
N ILE A 117 7.56 3.80 18.27
CA ILE A 117 8.21 4.43 17.10
C ILE A 117 9.51 5.07 17.60
N LYS A 118 10.65 4.57 17.16
CA LYS A 118 11.97 5.00 17.60
C LYS A 118 12.52 6.17 16.81
N ALA A 119 12.19 6.24 15.51
CA ALA A 119 12.64 7.31 14.62
C ALA A 119 11.69 7.45 13.44
N THR A 120 11.70 8.64 12.84
CA THR A 120 11.04 8.94 11.57
C THR A 120 11.97 9.75 10.69
N GLU A 121 11.90 9.51 9.38
CA GLU A 121 12.73 10.22 8.40
C GLU A 121 11.93 10.42 7.11
N ARG A 122 11.92 11.64 6.57
CA ARG A 122 11.39 11.91 5.25
C ARG A 122 12.34 11.33 4.19
N ILE A 123 11.85 10.43 3.35
CA ILE A 123 12.63 9.86 2.24
C ILE A 123 12.53 10.76 1.01
N ASN A 124 11.32 11.15 0.68
CA ASN A 124 11.04 12.12 -0.39
C ASN A 124 9.65 12.77 -0.15
N LYS A 125 9.14 13.52 -1.13
CA LYS A 125 7.82 14.16 -1.03
C LYS A 125 6.63 13.19 -0.97
N TRP A 126 6.84 11.90 -1.29
CA TRP A 126 5.78 10.89 -1.40
C TRP A 126 5.78 9.87 -0.28
N MET A 127 6.84 9.80 0.52
CA MET A 127 6.95 8.84 1.62
C MET A 127 7.86 9.28 2.73
N PHE A 128 7.66 8.70 3.88
CA PHE A 128 8.59 8.75 5.00
C PHE A 128 8.86 7.34 5.54
N LYS A 129 9.90 7.19 6.32
CA LYS A 129 10.23 5.98 7.05
C LYS A 129 9.88 6.14 8.53
N ALA A 130 9.28 5.13 9.13
CA ALA A 130 9.15 4.97 10.57
C ALA A 130 9.87 3.71 11.02
N ILE A 131 10.73 3.83 12.00
CA ILE A 131 11.44 2.70 12.62
C ILE A 131 10.71 2.30 13.89
N LEU A 132 10.28 1.06 13.94
CA LEU A 132 9.59 0.47 15.09
C LEU A 132 10.49 -0.52 15.80
N ASP A 133 10.28 -0.64 17.12
CA ASP A 133 10.85 -1.70 17.95
C ASP A 133 9.74 -2.73 18.24
N VAL A 134 9.74 -3.83 17.52
CA VAL A 134 8.77 -4.90 17.65
C VAL A 134 9.38 -6.03 18.47
N SER A 135 9.27 -5.95 19.80
CA SER A 135 9.82 -6.95 20.72
C SER A 135 11.32 -7.21 20.48
N GLY A 136 12.10 -6.14 20.36
CA GLY A 136 13.54 -6.18 20.10
C GLY A 136 13.94 -6.38 18.64
N LYS A 137 12.97 -6.52 17.73
CA LYS A 137 13.22 -6.59 16.28
C LYS A 137 13.01 -5.23 15.64
N ARG A 138 13.94 -4.83 14.78
CA ARG A 138 13.86 -3.61 13.99
C ARG A 138 12.87 -3.82 12.83
N VAL A 139 11.87 -2.96 12.75
CA VAL A 139 10.90 -2.95 11.64
C VAL A 139 10.89 -1.56 11.03
N ALA A 140 11.14 -1.48 9.73
CA ALA A 140 11.09 -0.25 8.94
C ALA A 140 9.79 -0.23 8.14
N VAL A 141 8.95 0.76 8.38
CA VAL A 141 7.67 0.96 7.71
C VAL A 141 7.75 2.23 6.88
N TYR A 142 7.35 2.14 5.62
CA TYR A 142 7.36 3.25 4.66
C TYR A 142 5.94 3.57 4.22
N PRO A 143 5.22 4.45 4.94
CA PRO A 143 3.93 4.97 4.49
C PRO A 143 4.11 5.83 3.25
N ALA A 144 3.42 5.51 2.17
CA ALA A 144 3.55 6.17 0.89
C ALA A 144 2.22 6.70 0.36
N HIS A 145 2.29 7.74 -0.45
CA HIS A 145 1.20 8.21 -1.30
C HIS A 145 1.82 8.81 -2.56
N SER A 146 1.81 8.04 -3.63
CA SER A 146 2.49 8.40 -4.87
C SER A 146 1.72 9.44 -5.69
N GLU A 147 2.35 10.00 -6.73
CA GLU A 147 1.73 10.94 -7.66
C GLU A 147 0.44 10.38 -8.24
N TYR A 148 -0.66 11.13 -8.11
CA TYR A 148 -1.98 10.72 -8.58
C TYR A 148 -2.25 11.05 -10.05
N ARG A 149 -1.53 12.01 -10.63
CA ARG A 149 -1.63 12.35 -12.05
C ARG A 149 -0.96 11.29 -12.91
N TYR A 150 -1.15 11.37 -14.21
CA TYR A 150 -0.62 10.37 -15.14
C TYR A 150 -1.13 8.97 -14.83
N TYR A 151 -2.40 8.89 -14.38
CA TYR A 151 -3.07 7.64 -13.98
C TYR A 151 -3.61 6.91 -15.21
N THR A 152 -2.69 6.50 -16.09
CA THR A 152 -2.99 6.03 -17.44
C THR A 152 -3.68 4.67 -17.52
N CYS A 153 -3.87 3.99 -16.41
CA CYS A 153 -4.75 2.81 -16.35
C CYS A 153 -6.22 3.15 -16.69
N TYR A 154 -6.57 4.44 -16.71
CA TYR A 154 -7.88 4.91 -17.17
C TYR A 154 -7.97 5.03 -18.69
N TYR A 155 -6.89 5.08 -19.44
CA TYR A 155 -6.87 5.18 -20.88
C TYR A 155 -7.64 4.05 -21.59
N PRO A 156 -7.42 2.75 -21.26
CA PRO A 156 -8.22 1.68 -21.85
C PRO A 156 -9.71 1.75 -21.47
N ARG A 157 -10.03 2.35 -20.33
CA ARG A 157 -11.41 2.56 -19.89
C ARG A 157 -12.09 3.74 -20.60
N GLY A 158 -11.34 4.56 -21.34
CA GLY A 158 -11.83 5.71 -22.08
C GLY A 158 -11.91 7.00 -21.25
N TYR A 159 -11.03 7.19 -20.27
CA TYR A 159 -10.93 8.41 -19.47
C TYR A 159 -9.51 8.97 -19.48
N ASN A 160 -9.40 10.29 -19.25
CA ASN A 160 -8.13 10.96 -19.03
C ASN A 160 -7.44 10.47 -17.74
N ASP A 161 -6.15 10.78 -17.63
CA ASP A 161 -5.23 10.31 -16.61
C ASP A 161 -5.10 11.23 -15.38
N GLY A 162 -5.92 12.29 -15.29
CA GLY A 162 -5.88 13.27 -14.21
C GLY A 162 -4.74 14.29 -14.28
N SER A 163 -3.89 14.26 -15.31
CA SER A 163 -2.87 15.30 -15.49
C SER A 163 -3.48 16.65 -15.85
N VAL A 164 -4.58 16.64 -16.58
CA VAL A 164 -5.41 17.81 -16.90
C VAL A 164 -6.77 17.70 -16.23
N ASN A 165 -7.46 16.59 -16.44
CA ASN A 165 -8.79 16.30 -15.88
C ASN A 165 -9.05 14.80 -15.89
N TRP A 166 -10.24 14.38 -15.42
CA TRP A 166 -10.72 13.00 -15.42
C TRP A 166 -11.84 12.77 -16.45
N ASP A 167 -11.94 13.64 -17.46
CA ASP A 167 -13.02 13.60 -18.43
C ASP A 167 -12.95 12.37 -19.33
N LYS A 168 -14.11 12.00 -19.85
CA LYS A 168 -14.22 10.92 -20.82
C LYS A 168 -13.53 11.28 -22.13
N LEU A 169 -12.72 10.37 -22.63
CA LEU A 169 -12.07 10.50 -23.95
C LEU A 169 -13.05 10.21 -25.08
N PRO A 170 -12.81 10.74 -26.30
CA PRO A 170 -13.60 10.40 -27.50
C PRO A 170 -13.58 8.90 -27.82
N ALA A 171 -12.48 8.22 -27.51
CA ALA A 171 -12.32 6.77 -27.63
C ALA A 171 -11.29 6.27 -26.62
N PRO A 172 -11.36 4.99 -26.18
CA PRO A 172 -10.32 4.37 -25.38
C PRO A 172 -8.96 4.41 -26.06
N ILE A 173 -7.91 4.58 -25.28
CA ILE A 173 -6.52 4.49 -25.72
C ILE A 173 -5.98 3.13 -25.26
N THR A 174 -5.65 2.27 -26.23
CA THR A 174 -5.13 0.91 -25.97
C THR A 174 -3.70 0.71 -26.49
N ASP A 175 -3.08 1.78 -26.94
CA ASP A 175 -1.66 1.81 -27.29
C ASP A 175 -0.83 1.74 -26.01
N VAL A 176 -0.20 0.59 -25.76
CA VAL A 176 0.56 0.30 -24.54
C VAL A 176 1.79 1.20 -24.41
N ASP A 177 2.46 1.51 -25.53
CA ASP A 177 3.64 2.39 -25.50
C ASP A 177 3.23 3.81 -25.08
N LYS A 178 2.10 4.30 -25.57
CA LYS A 178 1.54 5.57 -25.14
C LYS A 178 1.10 5.54 -23.67
N ILE A 179 0.45 4.47 -23.23
CA ILE A 179 0.05 4.30 -21.82
C ILE A 179 1.28 4.41 -20.91
N LEU A 180 2.35 3.68 -21.23
CA LEU A 180 3.56 3.66 -20.42
C LEU A 180 4.32 4.99 -20.49
N SER A 181 4.49 5.58 -21.68
CA SER A 181 5.23 6.83 -21.84
C SER A 181 4.62 7.99 -21.06
N VAL A 182 3.28 8.08 -21.00
CA VAL A 182 2.60 9.10 -20.19
C VAL A 182 2.66 8.74 -18.70
N CYS A 183 2.51 7.48 -18.33
CA CYS A 183 2.66 7.03 -16.95
C CYS A 183 4.03 7.40 -16.37
N GLU A 184 5.08 7.27 -17.19
CA GLU A 184 6.48 7.55 -16.82
C GLU A 184 6.80 9.06 -16.70
N GLU A 185 5.91 9.95 -17.09
CA GLU A 185 6.03 11.39 -16.78
C GLU A 185 5.83 11.68 -15.28
N SER A 186 5.26 10.73 -14.54
CA SER A 186 5.19 10.79 -13.08
C SER A 186 6.55 10.43 -12.46
N ASP A 187 6.76 10.86 -11.22
CA ASP A 187 7.97 10.48 -10.47
C ASP A 187 7.76 9.24 -9.56
N ARG A 188 6.81 8.36 -9.93
CA ARG A 188 6.51 7.14 -9.16
C ARG A 188 7.69 6.16 -9.15
N ILE A 189 8.35 5.96 -10.31
CA ILE A 189 9.50 5.05 -10.43
C ILE A 189 10.68 5.58 -9.63
N GLU A 190 11.00 6.88 -9.72
CA GLU A 190 12.06 7.52 -8.94
C GLU A 190 11.78 7.43 -7.44
N SER A 191 10.52 7.59 -7.06
CA SER A 191 10.09 7.44 -5.67
C SER A 191 10.29 6.00 -5.17
N ALA A 192 9.92 5.00 -5.95
CA ALA A 192 10.16 3.60 -5.63
C ALA A 192 11.66 3.28 -5.56
N GLN A 193 12.47 3.86 -6.44
CA GLN A 193 13.92 3.68 -6.39
C GLN A 193 14.52 4.32 -5.11
N ALA A 194 14.01 5.47 -4.68
CA ALA A 194 14.44 6.09 -3.43
C ALA A 194 14.09 5.19 -2.21
N PHE A 195 12.90 4.59 -2.20
CA PHE A 195 12.53 3.58 -1.23
C PHE A 195 13.53 2.41 -1.23
N ILE A 196 13.80 1.80 -2.38
CA ILE A 196 14.70 0.65 -2.52
C ILE A 196 16.08 0.96 -1.96
N ASN A 197 16.62 2.14 -2.29
CA ASN A 197 17.95 2.58 -1.85
C ASN A 197 18.03 2.81 -0.33
N ASP A 198 16.96 3.32 0.28
CA ASP A 198 16.93 3.51 1.74
C ASP A 198 16.65 2.18 2.46
N ALA A 199 15.69 1.41 1.97
CA ALA A 199 15.33 0.11 2.53
C ALA A 199 16.49 -0.90 2.52
N ALA A 200 17.40 -0.81 1.53
CA ALA A 200 18.60 -1.65 1.51
C ALA A 200 19.46 -1.45 2.78
N LYS A 201 19.58 -0.21 3.26
CA LYS A 201 20.32 0.09 4.50
C LYS A 201 19.65 -0.51 5.75
N GLU A 202 18.31 -0.55 5.73
CA GLU A 202 17.54 -1.15 6.82
C GLU A 202 17.66 -2.68 6.80
N LEU A 203 17.62 -3.28 5.60
CA LEU A 203 17.82 -4.73 5.41
C LEU A 203 19.22 -5.17 5.86
N GLU A 204 20.25 -4.38 5.56
CA GLU A 204 21.64 -4.63 6.04
C GLU A 204 21.73 -4.64 7.57
N GLN A 205 20.85 -3.90 8.24
CA GLN A 205 20.72 -3.89 9.70
C GLN A 205 19.82 -5.02 10.24
N GLY A 206 19.34 -5.92 9.38
CA GLY A 206 18.46 -7.02 9.76
C GLY A 206 17.01 -6.60 10.02
N ALA A 207 16.59 -5.44 9.51
CA ALA A 207 15.22 -4.98 9.67
C ALA A 207 14.24 -5.76 8.79
N PHE A 208 13.02 -5.93 9.28
CA PHE A 208 11.88 -6.24 8.41
C PHE A 208 11.40 -4.95 7.75
N VAL A 209 11.17 -4.99 6.45
CA VAL A 209 10.80 -3.81 5.67
C VAL A 209 9.40 -3.96 5.11
N PHE A 210 8.54 -2.95 5.36
CA PHE A 210 7.19 -2.84 4.82
C PHE A 210 7.06 -1.55 4.03
N PHE A 211 6.66 -1.67 2.77
CA PHE A 211 6.28 -0.56 1.90
C PHE A 211 4.77 -0.62 1.69
N ALA A 212 4.05 0.41 2.08
CA ALA A 212 2.59 0.41 2.02
C ALA A 212 2.03 1.82 1.78
N GLY A 213 1.04 1.92 0.91
CA GLY A 213 0.42 3.19 0.58
C GLY A 213 -0.48 3.09 -0.63
N ASP A 214 -1.01 4.23 -1.03
CA ASP A 214 -1.65 4.38 -2.33
C ASP A 214 -0.57 4.71 -3.38
N LEU A 215 -0.27 3.75 -4.23
CA LEU A 215 0.77 3.88 -5.25
C LEU A 215 0.31 4.65 -6.48
N ASN A 216 -1.00 4.89 -6.63
CA ASN A 216 -1.60 5.53 -7.80
C ASN A 216 -1.15 4.88 -9.13
N GLU A 217 -0.89 3.58 -9.06
CA GLU A 217 -0.51 2.73 -10.18
C GLU A 217 -0.96 1.30 -9.88
N PRO A 218 -1.55 0.57 -10.84
CA PRO A 218 -1.90 -0.83 -10.62
C PRO A 218 -0.68 -1.73 -10.41
N SER A 219 -0.89 -2.93 -9.87
CA SER A 219 0.13 -3.97 -9.92
C SER A 219 0.30 -4.48 -11.35
N TYR A 220 1.53 -4.57 -11.84
CA TYR A 220 1.78 -5.14 -13.16
C TYR A 220 1.37 -6.62 -13.22
N LEU A 221 1.31 -7.31 -12.08
CA LEU A 221 0.85 -8.69 -11.98
C LEU A 221 -0.63 -8.87 -12.34
N ASP A 222 -1.39 -7.76 -12.31
CA ASP A 222 -2.83 -7.74 -12.58
C ASP A 222 -3.15 -7.39 -14.04
N TRP A 223 -2.13 -6.99 -14.82
CA TRP A 223 -2.28 -6.54 -16.21
C TRP A 223 -1.50 -7.44 -17.17
N GLN A 224 -1.65 -8.76 -17.02
CA GLN A 224 -0.96 -9.74 -17.82
C GLN A 224 -1.90 -10.44 -18.81
N ASN A 225 -1.42 -11.48 -19.51
CA ASN A 225 -2.16 -12.12 -20.57
C ASN A 225 -3.49 -12.74 -20.12
N ASP A 226 -3.60 -13.17 -18.88
CA ASP A 226 -4.80 -13.77 -18.29
C ASP A 226 -5.91 -12.77 -17.98
N THR A 227 -5.57 -11.50 -17.78
CA THR A 227 -6.52 -10.43 -17.47
C THR A 227 -6.71 -9.40 -18.59
N LYS A 228 -5.96 -9.48 -19.68
CA LYS A 228 -5.96 -8.46 -20.74
C LYS A 228 -7.34 -8.16 -21.36
N ASP A 229 -8.22 -9.15 -21.42
CA ASP A 229 -9.57 -9.02 -21.99
C ASP A 229 -10.64 -8.87 -20.90
N LEU A 230 -10.24 -8.71 -19.64
CA LEU A 230 -11.10 -8.52 -18.49
C LEU A 230 -10.94 -7.09 -17.92
N PHE A 231 -11.84 -6.70 -17.02
CA PHE A 231 -11.72 -5.50 -16.18
C PHE A 231 -11.46 -4.19 -16.95
N ASP A 232 -11.99 -4.08 -18.18
CA ASP A 232 -11.76 -2.95 -19.11
C ASP A 232 -10.29 -2.76 -19.54
N HIS A 233 -9.44 -3.77 -19.44
CA HIS A 233 -8.06 -3.72 -19.97
C HIS A 233 -8.01 -3.68 -21.50
N ARG A 234 -9.05 -4.14 -22.21
CA ARG A 234 -9.24 -4.05 -23.66
C ARG A 234 -8.05 -4.56 -24.49
N GLY A 235 -7.53 -5.72 -24.11
CA GLY A 235 -6.39 -6.36 -24.77
C GLY A 235 -5.01 -5.86 -24.30
N CYS A 236 -4.95 -4.85 -23.43
CA CYS A 236 -3.68 -4.30 -22.97
C CYS A 236 -2.99 -5.23 -21.97
N ILE A 237 -1.72 -5.50 -22.22
CA ILE A 237 -0.77 -6.09 -21.26
C ILE A 237 0.19 -4.99 -20.87
N VAL A 238 0.15 -4.53 -19.61
CA VAL A 238 0.91 -3.37 -19.18
C VAL A 238 1.85 -3.72 -18.02
N ASN A 239 3.13 -3.49 -18.24
CA ASN A 239 4.16 -3.70 -17.23
C ASN A 239 4.37 -2.43 -16.40
N TRP A 240 3.42 -2.13 -15.52
CA TRP A 240 3.46 -0.96 -14.65
C TRP A 240 4.78 -0.85 -13.89
N GLY A 241 5.45 0.31 -14.04
CA GLY A 241 6.86 0.47 -13.71
C GLY A 241 7.17 0.33 -12.23
N THR A 242 6.37 0.92 -11.37
CA THR A 242 6.58 0.92 -9.90
C THR A 242 6.53 -0.49 -9.33
N SER A 243 5.42 -1.19 -9.54
CA SER A 243 5.21 -2.53 -9.00
C SER A 243 6.16 -3.55 -9.62
N LYS A 244 6.46 -3.43 -10.93
CA LYS A 244 7.46 -4.26 -11.61
C LYS A 244 8.85 -4.08 -11.02
N LEU A 245 9.28 -2.84 -10.79
CA LEU A 245 10.57 -2.53 -10.18
C LEU A 245 10.70 -3.16 -8.79
N LEU A 246 9.68 -3.01 -7.95
CA LEU A 246 9.68 -3.57 -6.59
C LEU A 246 9.83 -5.11 -6.63
N ILE A 247 9.06 -5.80 -7.46
CA ILE A 247 9.14 -7.25 -7.60
C ILE A 247 10.52 -7.70 -8.12
N GLN A 248 11.08 -7.00 -9.12
CA GLN A 248 12.43 -7.29 -9.64
C GLN A 248 13.53 -7.12 -8.58
N ARG A 249 13.30 -6.29 -7.57
CA ARG A 249 14.21 -6.08 -6.45
C ARG A 249 13.96 -7.04 -5.28
N GLY A 250 13.08 -8.04 -5.47
CA GLY A 250 12.83 -9.11 -4.50
C GLY A 250 11.74 -8.81 -3.48
N TYR A 251 11.09 -7.63 -3.54
CA TYR A 251 9.91 -7.36 -2.71
C TYR A 251 8.74 -8.25 -3.14
N LYS A 252 7.87 -8.52 -2.20
CA LYS A 252 6.70 -9.37 -2.42
C LYS A 252 5.43 -8.53 -2.38
N ASP A 253 4.59 -8.67 -3.39
CA ASP A 253 3.22 -8.21 -3.34
C ASP A 253 2.44 -9.16 -2.42
N ALA A 254 2.09 -8.69 -1.23
CA ALA A 254 1.47 -9.51 -0.20
C ALA A 254 0.12 -10.08 -0.64
N TYR A 255 -0.67 -9.32 -1.41
CA TYR A 255 -1.95 -9.79 -1.92
C TYR A 255 -1.76 -10.89 -2.95
N ARG A 256 -0.84 -10.73 -3.91
CA ARG A 256 -0.57 -11.72 -4.96
C ARG A 256 0.13 -12.97 -4.43
N VAL A 257 0.90 -12.87 -3.35
CA VAL A 257 1.43 -14.07 -2.66
C VAL A 257 0.31 -14.94 -2.11
N MET A 258 -0.73 -14.33 -1.55
CA MET A 258 -1.87 -15.06 -0.98
C MET A 258 -2.94 -15.42 -2.02
N HIS A 259 -3.06 -14.62 -3.06
CA HIS A 259 -4.06 -14.74 -4.12
C HIS A 259 -3.39 -14.68 -5.51
N PRO A 260 -2.68 -15.72 -5.93
CA PRO A 260 -1.85 -15.70 -7.14
C PRO A 260 -2.64 -15.63 -8.45
N ASP A 261 -3.92 -15.95 -8.42
CA ASP A 261 -4.81 -15.93 -9.60
C ASP A 261 -5.55 -14.57 -9.68
N PRO A 262 -5.15 -13.63 -10.57
CA PRO A 262 -5.75 -12.31 -10.66
C PRO A 262 -7.15 -12.32 -11.30
N VAL A 263 -7.50 -13.37 -12.04
CA VAL A 263 -8.85 -13.54 -12.61
C VAL A 263 -9.85 -13.87 -11.51
N LYS A 264 -9.49 -14.82 -10.64
CA LYS A 264 -10.34 -15.23 -9.53
C LYS A 264 -10.37 -14.23 -8.39
N TYR A 265 -9.25 -13.55 -8.15
CA TYR A 265 -9.06 -12.59 -7.07
C TYR A 265 -8.51 -11.28 -7.64
N PRO A 266 -9.33 -10.44 -8.28
CA PRO A 266 -8.84 -9.25 -8.97
C PRO A 266 -8.20 -8.20 -8.05
N GLY A 267 -8.53 -8.18 -6.76
CA GLY A 267 -7.86 -7.33 -5.79
C GLY A 267 -8.13 -5.83 -5.95
N PHE A 268 -9.29 -5.45 -6.47
CA PHE A 268 -9.66 -4.04 -6.64
C PHE A 268 -9.72 -3.32 -5.29
N THR A 269 -9.04 -2.19 -5.21
CA THR A 269 -9.05 -1.33 -4.03
C THR A 269 -9.66 0.04 -4.32
N PHE A 270 -9.60 0.51 -5.59
CA PHE A 270 -10.16 1.77 -6.05
C PHE A 270 -10.70 1.60 -7.48
N PRO A 271 -11.86 2.14 -7.79
CA PRO A 271 -12.75 2.98 -6.96
C PRO A 271 -13.66 2.23 -5.98
N ALA A 272 -13.35 1.01 -5.61
CA ALA A 272 -14.18 0.16 -4.77
C ALA A 272 -15.62 0.05 -5.36
N ASP A 273 -16.65 0.53 -4.68
CA ASP A 273 -18.02 0.61 -5.21
C ASP A 273 -18.48 2.05 -5.51
N ASN A 274 -17.54 2.98 -5.59
CA ASN A 274 -17.84 4.40 -5.80
C ASN A 274 -18.21 4.71 -7.26
N LYS A 275 -19.49 4.66 -7.54
CA LYS A 275 -20.05 4.92 -8.88
C LYS A 275 -19.88 6.36 -9.37
N ALA A 276 -19.49 7.31 -8.50
CA ALA A 276 -19.32 8.71 -8.88
C ALA A 276 -17.97 8.99 -9.55
N ILE A 277 -16.96 8.14 -9.33
CA ILE A 277 -15.59 8.38 -9.80
C ILE A 277 -15.29 7.63 -11.09
N ALA A 278 -15.78 6.43 -11.21
CA ALA A 278 -15.69 5.69 -12.46
C ALA A 278 -16.91 4.78 -12.56
N PRO A 279 -17.73 4.93 -13.60
CA PRO A 279 -18.72 3.91 -13.86
C PRO A 279 -18.01 2.57 -14.04
N ALA A 280 -18.50 1.60 -13.34
CA ALA A 280 -18.04 0.22 -13.47
C ALA A 280 -18.26 -0.29 -14.89
#